data_09247520359d2566f6110087b2945db4
#
_entry.id   09247520359d2566f6110087b2945db4
#
_cell.length_a   1.000
_cell.length_b   1.000
_cell.length_c   1.000
_cell.angle_alpha   90.00
_cell.angle_beta   90.00
_cell.angle_gamma   90.00
#
_symmetry.space_group_name_H-M   'P 1'
#
loop_
_entity.id
_entity.type
_entity.pdbx_description
1 polymer ?
#
loop_
_entity_poly.entity_id
_entity_poly.type
_entity_poly.pdbx_seq_one_letter_code
_entity_poly.pdbx_strand_id
1 'polypeptide(L)'
;TTELLKDISKCEFIVCSDLFMTASAKFADLLLPGVSMFEEENITKPWKFTEFLGFNNKVIEPLYECKTEYDWIRELAKRIGLENEFTEGRDYGQWLRYIYEDLRTRETELPEYDRFREKGIYKYEEKGYPIPFEQEVNDPKHHPFPTPSGKIELFSTKLWKAPMKDFMPPIPRYVDPP
;
A
#
# COMPACT_ATOMS: atom_id res chain seq x y z
N THR A 1 -5.18 -21.48 -7.82
CA THR A 1 -4.93 -21.52 -6.37
C THR A 1 -4.18 -22.77 -5.96
N THR A 2 -4.60 -23.97 -6.42
CA THR A 2 -3.94 -25.24 -6.10
C THR A 2 -2.50 -25.31 -6.64
N GLU A 3 -2.25 -24.76 -7.83
CA GLU A 3 -0.91 -24.69 -8.40
C GLU A 3 -0.02 -23.72 -7.61
N LEU A 4 -0.56 -22.58 -7.15
CA LEU A 4 0.17 -21.65 -6.28
C LEU A 4 0.57 -22.34 -4.96
N LEU A 5 -0.30 -23.14 -4.37
CA LEU A 5 0.00 -23.89 -3.16
C LEU A 5 1.12 -24.95 -3.37
N LYS A 6 1.15 -25.60 -4.54
CA LYS A 6 2.25 -26.50 -4.92
C LYS A 6 3.58 -25.75 -5.08
N ASP A 7 3.52 -24.50 -5.57
CA ASP A 7 4.71 -23.67 -5.71
C ASP A 7 5.22 -23.13 -4.38
N ILE A 8 4.31 -22.79 -3.45
CA ILE A 8 4.67 -22.42 -2.06
C ILE A 8 5.44 -23.56 -1.38
N SER A 9 5.07 -24.82 -1.61
CA SER A 9 5.75 -25.98 -1.02
C SER A 9 7.21 -26.14 -1.49
N LYS A 10 7.66 -25.37 -2.48
CA LYS A 10 9.07 -25.33 -2.92
C LYS A 10 9.91 -24.33 -2.12
N CYS A 11 9.30 -23.50 -1.30
CA CYS A 11 10.04 -22.62 -0.39
C CYS A 11 10.63 -23.42 0.75
N GLU A 12 11.90 -23.18 1.07
CA GLU A 12 12.60 -23.88 2.15
C GLU A 12 12.10 -23.44 3.54
N PHE A 13 11.65 -22.21 3.66
CA PHE A 13 11.15 -21.65 4.92
C PHE A 13 10.14 -20.54 4.64
N ILE A 14 8.99 -20.60 5.28
CA ILE A 14 7.87 -19.67 5.10
C ILE A 14 7.53 -19.03 6.45
N VAL A 15 7.59 -17.72 6.51
CA VAL A 15 7.11 -16.93 7.65
C VAL A 15 5.81 -16.24 7.25
N CYS A 16 4.80 -16.33 8.11
CA CYS A 16 3.54 -15.63 7.93
C CYS A 16 3.24 -14.77 9.16
N SER A 17 2.91 -13.50 8.95
CA SER A 17 2.31 -12.66 9.97
C SER A 17 0.82 -12.53 9.67
N ASP A 18 -0.03 -12.91 10.60
CA ASP A 18 -1.48 -12.86 10.40
C ASP A 18 -2.21 -12.77 11.75
N LEU A 19 -3.45 -12.26 11.69
CA LEU A 19 -4.38 -12.20 12.82
C LEU A 19 -5.11 -13.53 13.04
N PHE A 20 -5.27 -14.31 11.98
CA PHE A 20 -6.04 -15.55 11.98
C PHE A 20 -5.26 -16.68 11.34
N MET A 21 -5.63 -17.92 11.68
CA MET A 21 -5.13 -19.11 10.99
C MET A 21 -5.75 -19.22 9.59
N THR A 22 -5.32 -18.34 8.69
CA THR A 22 -5.76 -18.34 7.30
C THR A 22 -5.25 -19.55 6.52
N ALA A 23 -5.75 -19.72 5.29
CA ALA A 23 -5.26 -20.78 4.41
C ALA A 23 -3.75 -20.64 4.14
N SER A 24 -3.23 -19.43 3.98
CA SER A 24 -1.80 -19.17 3.81
C SER A 24 -1.01 -19.44 5.08
N ALA A 25 -1.51 -19.00 6.23
CA ALA A 25 -0.87 -19.22 7.52
C ALA A 25 -0.65 -20.72 7.84
N LYS A 26 -1.54 -21.59 7.35
CA LYS A 26 -1.41 -23.07 7.53
C LYS A 26 -0.21 -23.69 6.78
N PHE A 27 0.38 -22.99 5.85
CA PHE A 27 1.58 -23.43 5.12
C PHE A 27 2.86 -22.80 5.65
N ALA A 28 2.77 -21.93 6.66
CA ALA A 28 3.94 -21.30 7.24
C ALA A 28 4.65 -22.26 8.23
N ASP A 29 5.97 -22.22 8.20
CA ASP A 29 6.83 -22.87 9.18
C ASP A 29 6.93 -22.07 10.47
N LEU A 30 6.76 -20.73 10.37
CA LEU A 30 6.72 -19.82 11.51
C LEU A 30 5.56 -18.84 11.36
N LEU A 31 4.72 -18.79 12.41
CA LEU A 31 3.67 -17.79 12.54
C LEU A 31 4.08 -16.71 13.52
N LEU A 32 3.95 -15.46 13.07
CA LEU A 32 4.12 -14.27 13.89
C LEU A 32 2.73 -13.67 14.12
N PRO A 33 2.22 -13.66 15.37
CA PRO A 33 0.91 -13.10 15.62
C PRO A 33 0.93 -11.58 15.44
N GLY A 34 0.13 -11.12 14.47
CA GLY A 34 -0.03 -9.70 14.14
C GLY A 34 -1.01 -9.00 15.08
N VAL A 35 -1.02 -7.67 15.03
CA VAL A 35 -1.97 -6.83 15.75
C VAL A 35 -3.14 -6.44 14.85
N SER A 36 -4.29 -6.26 15.46
CA SER A 36 -5.46 -5.69 14.78
C SER A 36 -5.38 -4.16 14.74
N MET A 37 -6.21 -3.54 13.91
CA MET A 37 -6.34 -2.08 13.86
C MET A 37 -6.72 -1.42 15.19
N PHE A 38 -7.23 -2.19 16.17
CA PHE A 38 -7.55 -1.68 17.51
C PHE A 38 -6.35 -1.70 18.48
N GLU A 39 -5.31 -2.42 18.12
CA GLU A 39 -4.12 -2.66 18.94
C GLU A 39 -2.92 -1.81 18.51
N GLU A 40 -3.06 -1.02 17.43
CA GLU A 40 -2.01 -0.12 16.94
C GLU A 40 -2.54 1.26 16.56
N GLU A 41 -1.65 2.25 16.56
CA GLU A 41 -1.91 3.53 15.90
C GLU A 41 -1.54 3.43 14.42
N ASN A 42 -2.28 4.12 13.55
CA ASN A 42 -1.94 4.15 12.13
C ASN A 42 -2.51 5.42 11.46
N ILE A 43 -1.99 5.74 10.27
CA ILE A 43 -2.51 6.81 9.43
C ILE A 43 -3.10 6.19 8.17
N THR A 44 -4.37 6.44 7.92
CA THR A 44 -5.09 5.94 6.76
C THR A 44 -5.32 7.06 5.77
N LYS A 45 -4.74 6.92 4.57
CA LYS A 45 -5.10 7.72 3.41
C LYS A 45 -5.82 6.79 2.44
N PRO A 46 -7.14 6.92 2.28
CA PRO A 46 -7.89 6.09 1.37
C PRO A 46 -7.39 6.25 -0.07
N TRP A 47 -7.73 5.31 -0.93
CA TRP A 47 -7.36 5.34 -2.33
C TRP A 47 -7.85 6.63 -3.01
N LYS A 48 -7.32 6.93 -4.19
CA LYS A 48 -7.73 8.08 -5.03
C LYS A 48 -9.25 8.29 -4.98
N PHE A 49 -9.67 9.53 -4.89
CA PHE A 49 -11.07 10.00 -4.81
C PHE A 49 -11.71 10.01 -3.42
N THR A 50 -10.98 9.78 -2.37
CA THR A 50 -11.45 10.04 -1.01
C THR A 50 -10.73 11.25 -0.44
N GLU A 51 -11.53 12.18 0.06
CA GLU A 51 -11.08 13.49 0.48
C GLU A 51 -10.90 13.57 1.99
N PHE A 52 -10.26 12.54 2.56
CA PHE A 52 -9.91 12.57 3.99
C PHE A 52 -8.60 11.82 4.30
N LEU A 53 -8.02 12.22 5.41
CA LEU A 53 -6.93 11.51 6.07
C LEU A 53 -7.43 11.11 7.45
N GLY A 54 -7.31 9.84 7.82
CA GLY A 54 -7.73 9.32 9.12
C GLY A 54 -6.54 9.01 10.01
N PHE A 55 -6.67 9.28 11.31
CA PHE A 55 -5.77 8.77 12.32
C PHE A 55 -6.47 7.67 13.11
N ASN A 56 -5.94 6.47 13.05
CA ASN A 56 -6.43 5.35 13.82
C ASN A 56 -5.72 5.33 15.17
N ASN A 57 -6.48 5.55 16.24
CA ASN A 57 -5.95 5.48 17.58
C ASN A 57 -5.97 4.05 18.10
N LYS A 58 -4.91 3.65 18.77
CA LYS A 58 -4.88 2.41 19.54
C LYS A 58 -5.95 2.45 20.63
N VAL A 59 -6.78 1.43 20.72
CA VAL A 59 -7.91 1.33 21.68
C VAL A 59 -7.59 0.34 22.80
N ILE A 60 -6.86 -0.71 22.49
CA ILE A 60 -6.44 -1.75 23.45
C ILE A 60 -4.95 -2.05 23.26
N GLU A 61 -4.32 -2.56 24.28
CA GLU A 61 -2.95 -3.08 24.17
C GLU A 61 -2.95 -4.40 23.38
N PRO A 62 -1.87 -4.67 22.62
CA PRO A 62 -1.73 -5.94 21.92
C PRO A 62 -1.93 -7.12 22.84
N LEU A 63 -2.72 -8.08 22.39
CA LEU A 63 -3.04 -9.27 23.16
C LEU A 63 -1.94 -10.33 23.00
N TYR A 64 -1.62 -11.01 24.08
CA TYR A 64 -0.65 -12.12 24.12
C TYR A 64 0.73 -11.70 23.56
N GLU A 65 1.24 -12.44 22.58
CA GLU A 65 2.52 -12.19 21.92
C GLU A 65 2.39 -11.36 20.64
N CYS A 66 1.19 -10.80 20.37
CA CYS A 66 0.96 -9.99 19.17
C CYS A 66 1.83 -8.75 19.17
N LYS A 67 2.42 -8.48 18.01
CA LYS A 67 3.26 -7.30 17.77
C LYS A 67 2.96 -6.73 16.40
N THR A 68 3.26 -5.44 16.23
CA THR A 68 3.22 -4.83 14.90
C THR A 68 4.27 -5.48 13.98
N GLU A 69 4.05 -5.42 12.68
CA GLU A 69 5.05 -5.89 11.71
C GLU A 69 6.37 -5.14 11.85
N TYR A 70 6.30 -3.85 12.20
CA TYR A 70 7.48 -3.05 12.50
C TYR A 70 8.28 -3.63 13.67
N ASP A 71 7.62 -4.00 14.76
CA ASP A 71 8.30 -4.54 15.95
C ASP A 71 8.93 -5.90 15.67
N TRP A 72 8.26 -6.77 14.91
CA TRP A 72 8.82 -8.06 14.48
C TRP A 72 10.09 -7.87 13.65
N ILE A 73 10.04 -6.96 12.66
CA ILE A 73 11.21 -6.71 11.80
C ILE A 73 12.31 -6.02 12.59
N ARG A 74 11.99 -5.11 13.49
CA ARG A 74 12.97 -4.48 14.38
C ARG A 74 13.69 -5.49 15.25
N GLU A 75 12.99 -6.43 15.86
CA GLU A 75 13.60 -7.49 16.64
C GLU A 75 14.52 -8.39 15.82
N LEU A 76 14.12 -8.70 14.60
CA LEU A 76 14.97 -9.43 13.66
C LEU A 76 16.24 -8.60 13.32
N ALA A 77 16.06 -7.35 12.94
CA ALA A 77 17.16 -6.43 12.62
C ALA A 77 18.15 -6.31 13.77
N LYS A 78 17.66 -6.23 15.01
CA LYS A 78 18.51 -6.23 16.21
C LYS A 78 19.35 -7.50 16.34
N ARG A 79 18.78 -8.67 16.07
CA ARG A 79 19.51 -9.96 16.17
C ARG A 79 20.61 -10.11 15.13
N ILE A 80 20.46 -9.47 13.97
CA ILE A 80 21.46 -9.49 12.91
C ILE A 80 22.35 -8.23 12.87
N GLY A 81 22.22 -7.35 13.89
CA GLY A 81 23.06 -6.17 14.05
C GLY A 81 22.73 -4.99 13.15
N LEU A 82 21.50 -4.94 12.58
CA LEU A 82 21.02 -3.92 11.64
C LEU A 82 19.88 -3.05 12.24
N GLU A 83 19.73 -3.01 13.57
CA GLU A 83 18.62 -2.27 14.19
C GLU A 83 18.66 -0.77 13.83
N ASN A 84 19.82 -0.14 13.88
CA ASN A 84 19.96 1.29 13.61
C ASN A 84 19.68 1.62 12.15
N GLU A 85 20.15 0.78 11.23
CA GLU A 85 19.91 0.94 9.79
C GLU A 85 18.42 0.79 9.44
N PHE A 86 17.73 -0.12 10.13
CA PHE A 86 16.30 -0.32 9.92
C PHE A 86 15.46 0.78 10.56
N THR A 87 15.76 1.16 11.79
CA THR A 87 14.92 2.10 12.56
C THR A 87 15.29 3.55 12.36
N GLU A 88 16.52 3.85 11.92
CA GLU A 88 17.11 5.19 11.93
C GLU A 88 16.96 5.87 13.30
N GLY A 89 16.98 5.07 14.37
CA GLY A 89 16.79 5.51 15.75
C GLY A 89 15.35 5.90 16.13
N ARG A 90 14.35 5.60 15.28
CA ARG A 90 12.93 5.90 15.52
C ARG A 90 12.19 4.68 16.04
N ASP A 91 11.24 4.91 16.93
CA ASP A 91 10.19 3.94 17.24
C ASP A 91 9.01 4.07 16.26
N TYR A 92 8.01 3.20 16.42
CA TYR A 92 6.84 3.17 15.55
C TYR A 92 6.06 4.50 15.52
N GLY A 93 5.82 5.11 16.69
CA GLY A 93 5.11 6.39 16.79
C GLY A 93 5.91 7.55 16.20
N GLN A 94 7.24 7.54 16.35
CA GLN A 94 8.13 8.51 15.74
C GLN A 94 8.14 8.38 14.21
N TRP A 95 8.01 7.16 13.68
CA TRP A 95 7.85 6.93 12.24
C TRP A 95 6.53 7.47 11.71
N LEU A 96 5.41 7.25 12.41
CA LEU A 96 4.12 7.82 12.02
C LEU A 96 4.17 9.35 11.96
N ARG A 97 4.77 9.98 12.96
CA ARG A 97 4.99 11.43 12.98
C ARG A 97 5.87 11.87 11.81
N TYR A 98 6.98 11.21 11.58
CA TYR A 98 7.90 11.55 10.50
C TYR A 98 7.24 11.46 9.12
N ILE A 99 6.50 10.38 8.85
CA ILE A 99 5.77 10.19 7.59
C ILE A 99 4.69 11.29 7.42
N TYR A 100 3.98 11.62 8.49
CA TYR A 100 2.97 12.68 8.45
C TYR A 100 3.59 14.06 8.20
N GLU A 101 4.68 14.40 8.86
CA GLU A 101 5.36 15.67 8.65
C GLU A 101 5.96 15.77 7.25
N ASP A 102 6.49 14.69 6.68
CA ASP A 102 6.89 14.65 5.27
C ASP A 102 5.70 14.90 4.33
N LEU A 103 4.54 14.31 4.62
CA LEU A 103 3.31 14.59 3.86
C LEU A 103 2.92 16.08 3.96
N ARG A 104 3.03 16.69 5.14
CA ARG A 104 2.75 18.12 5.35
C ARG A 104 3.64 19.05 4.53
N THR A 105 4.85 18.65 4.19
CA THR A 105 5.71 19.48 3.31
C THR A 105 5.11 19.64 1.90
N ARG A 106 4.28 18.70 1.49
CA ARG A 106 3.63 18.66 0.17
C ARG A 106 2.16 19.10 0.22
N GLU A 107 1.51 18.88 1.34
CA GLU A 107 0.10 19.19 1.60
C GLU A 107 0.03 20.18 2.77
N THR A 108 0.33 21.46 2.47
CA THR A 108 0.53 22.50 3.48
C THR A 108 -0.74 22.90 4.24
N GLU A 109 -1.90 22.48 3.77
CA GLU A 109 -3.20 22.65 4.44
C GLU A 109 -3.41 21.70 5.63
N LEU A 110 -2.58 20.65 5.77
CA LEU A 110 -2.69 19.71 6.86
C LEU A 110 -2.35 20.35 8.22
N PRO A 111 -3.12 20.06 9.28
CA PRO A 111 -2.86 20.59 10.61
C PRO A 111 -1.55 20.00 11.20
N GLU A 112 -1.12 20.55 12.34
CA GLU A 112 -0.05 19.94 13.15
C GLU A 112 -0.40 18.50 13.52
N TYR A 113 0.63 17.62 13.61
CA TYR A 113 0.44 16.19 13.87
C TYR A 113 -0.40 15.90 15.12
N ASP A 114 -0.11 16.57 16.22
CA ASP A 114 -0.81 16.32 17.47
C ASP A 114 -2.28 16.73 17.39
N ARG A 115 -2.59 17.83 16.70
CA ARG A 115 -3.97 18.25 16.44
C ARG A 115 -4.69 17.27 15.50
N PHE A 116 -4.01 16.75 14.49
CA PHE A 116 -4.57 15.73 13.61
C PHE A 116 -4.88 14.44 14.37
N ARG A 117 -3.93 13.98 15.19
CA ARG A 117 -4.08 12.80 16.04
C ARG A 117 -5.26 12.94 17.02
N GLU A 118 -5.37 14.08 17.70
CA GLU A 118 -6.47 14.38 18.64
C GLU A 118 -7.84 14.36 17.93
N LYS A 119 -7.91 14.98 16.74
CA LYS A 119 -9.15 15.07 15.97
C LYS A 119 -9.54 13.75 15.30
N GLY A 120 -8.59 12.89 15.01
CA GLY A 120 -8.78 11.57 14.38
C GLY A 120 -9.07 11.61 12.89
N ILE A 121 -9.46 12.76 12.32
CA ILE A 121 -9.78 12.90 10.90
C ILE A 121 -9.50 14.31 10.40
N TYR A 122 -8.94 14.40 9.21
CA TYR A 122 -8.87 15.62 8.42
C TYR A 122 -9.60 15.39 7.10
N LYS A 123 -10.55 16.27 6.77
CA LYS A 123 -11.25 16.26 5.48
C LYS A 123 -10.68 17.36 4.60
N TYR A 124 -10.29 17.00 3.39
CA TYR A 124 -9.88 17.96 2.38
C TYR A 124 -11.09 18.75 1.88
N GLU A 125 -10.84 19.94 1.35
CA GLU A 125 -11.88 20.69 0.66
C GLU A 125 -12.24 20.01 -0.66
N GLU A 126 -13.53 19.90 -0.95
CA GLU A 126 -14.01 19.35 -2.22
C GLU A 126 -13.58 20.28 -3.38
N LYS A 127 -12.74 19.77 -4.26
CA LYS A 127 -12.30 20.48 -5.47
C LYS A 127 -13.17 20.20 -6.70
N GLY A 128 -14.35 19.61 -6.50
CA GLY A 128 -15.23 19.14 -7.57
C GLY A 128 -14.80 17.76 -8.11
N TYR A 129 -15.54 17.25 -9.05
CA TYR A 129 -15.24 15.96 -9.67
C TYR A 129 -14.15 16.12 -10.73
N PRO A 130 -13.00 15.44 -10.61
CA PRO A 130 -12.00 15.45 -11.67
C PRO A 130 -12.56 14.73 -12.89
N ILE A 131 -12.53 15.39 -14.03
CA ILE A 131 -12.87 14.78 -15.32
C ILE A 131 -11.58 14.22 -15.90
N PRO A 132 -11.42 12.90 -15.97
CA PRO A 132 -10.21 12.30 -16.54
C PRO A 132 -10.02 12.73 -18.00
N PHE A 133 -8.79 13.11 -18.33
CA PHE A 133 -8.42 13.53 -19.69
C PHE A 133 -9.20 14.74 -20.26
N GLU A 134 -9.71 15.62 -19.37
CA GLU A 134 -10.48 16.78 -19.81
C GLU A 134 -9.66 17.69 -20.76
N GLN A 135 -8.40 17.93 -20.43
CA GLN A 135 -7.51 18.77 -21.28
C GLN A 135 -7.22 18.10 -22.61
N GLU A 136 -6.91 16.81 -22.59
CA GLU A 136 -6.61 16.02 -23.79
C GLU A 136 -7.82 15.91 -24.73
N VAL A 137 -9.04 15.87 -24.18
CA VAL A 137 -10.29 15.83 -24.97
C VAL A 137 -10.62 17.21 -25.55
N ASN A 138 -10.47 18.28 -24.75
CA ASN A 138 -10.87 19.62 -25.15
C ASN A 138 -9.82 20.30 -26.06
N ASP A 139 -8.55 20.03 -25.87
CA ASP A 139 -7.46 20.62 -26.64
C ASP A 139 -6.34 19.60 -26.95
N PRO A 140 -6.60 18.61 -27.81
CA PRO A 140 -5.65 17.53 -28.09
C PRO A 140 -4.37 18.01 -28.81
N LYS A 141 -4.35 19.24 -29.32
CA LYS A 141 -3.16 19.80 -29.98
C LYS A 141 -2.10 20.23 -28.99
N HIS A 142 -2.51 20.88 -27.88
CA HIS A 142 -1.60 21.35 -26.86
C HIS A 142 -1.48 20.37 -25.69
N HIS A 143 -2.46 19.49 -25.51
CA HIS A 143 -2.53 18.44 -24.50
C HIS A 143 -2.75 17.07 -25.17
N PRO A 144 -1.71 16.49 -25.80
CA PRO A 144 -1.85 15.17 -26.40
C PRO A 144 -2.01 14.10 -25.32
N PHE A 145 -2.73 13.01 -25.61
CA PHE A 145 -2.80 11.86 -24.71
C PHE A 145 -1.40 11.32 -24.43
N PRO A 146 -1.14 10.79 -23.21
CA PRO A 146 0.17 10.23 -22.82
C PRO A 146 0.40 8.84 -23.46
N THR A 147 0.31 8.79 -24.78
CA THR A 147 0.49 7.58 -25.59
C THR A 147 1.52 7.86 -26.69
N PRO A 148 2.15 6.85 -27.30
CA PRO A 148 3.10 7.04 -28.40
C PRO A 148 2.56 7.85 -29.57
N SER A 149 1.27 7.74 -29.89
CA SER A 149 0.61 8.48 -30.98
C SER A 149 0.05 9.84 -30.55
N GLY A 150 0.05 10.15 -29.25
CA GLY A 150 -0.65 11.33 -28.70
C GLY A 150 -2.17 11.26 -28.81
N LYS A 151 -2.74 10.09 -29.13
CA LYS A 151 -4.19 9.82 -29.30
C LYS A 151 -4.60 8.61 -28.47
N ILE A 152 -5.89 8.38 -28.34
CA ILE A 152 -6.42 7.14 -27.76
C ILE A 152 -5.98 5.97 -28.65
N GLU A 153 -5.22 5.03 -28.08
CA GLU A 153 -4.73 3.85 -28.79
C GLU A 153 -5.57 2.62 -28.44
N LEU A 154 -6.22 2.03 -29.42
CA LEU A 154 -6.94 0.75 -29.27
C LEU A 154 -5.99 -0.45 -29.33
N PHE A 155 -4.84 -0.29 -29.98
CA PHE A 155 -3.78 -1.29 -30.08
C PHE A 155 -2.56 -0.83 -29.27
N SER A 156 -2.18 -1.59 -28.26
CA SER A 156 -1.01 -1.30 -27.45
C SER A 156 0.27 -1.86 -28.06
N THR A 157 1.09 -1.01 -28.66
CA THR A 157 2.41 -1.41 -29.18
C THR A 157 3.35 -1.90 -28.08
N LYS A 158 3.17 -1.42 -26.86
CA LYS A 158 3.92 -1.87 -25.69
C LYS A 158 3.60 -3.31 -25.33
N LEU A 159 2.31 -3.67 -25.27
CA LEU A 159 1.88 -5.04 -25.02
C LEU A 159 2.23 -5.99 -26.16
N TRP A 160 2.15 -5.51 -27.40
CA TRP A 160 2.57 -6.30 -28.57
C TRP A 160 4.06 -6.74 -28.50
N LYS A 161 4.91 -5.90 -27.96
CA LYS A 161 6.34 -6.18 -27.79
C LYS A 161 6.66 -6.95 -26.50
N ALA A 162 5.69 -7.09 -25.59
CA ALA A 162 5.90 -7.77 -24.31
C ALA A 162 5.96 -9.29 -24.49
N PRO A 163 6.79 -9.99 -23.71
CA PRO A 163 6.88 -11.46 -23.74
C PRO A 163 5.55 -12.15 -23.39
N MET A 164 4.68 -11.47 -22.67
CA MET A 164 3.37 -11.99 -22.20
C MET A 164 2.20 -11.64 -23.11
N LYS A 165 2.43 -11.31 -24.37
CA LYS A 165 1.38 -10.89 -25.33
C LYS A 165 0.24 -11.88 -25.52
N ASP A 166 0.48 -13.17 -25.25
CA ASP A 166 -0.55 -14.22 -25.37
C ASP A 166 -1.53 -14.21 -24.19
N PHE A 167 -1.08 -13.79 -23.00
CA PHE A 167 -1.90 -13.59 -21.81
C PHE A 167 -2.47 -12.17 -21.73
N MET A 168 -1.72 -11.18 -22.19
CA MET A 168 -2.09 -9.77 -22.22
C MET A 168 -2.06 -9.28 -23.67
N PRO A 169 -3.09 -9.57 -24.45
CA PRO A 169 -3.12 -9.20 -25.88
C PRO A 169 -3.13 -7.68 -26.07
N PRO A 170 -2.53 -7.18 -27.16
CA PRO A 170 -2.41 -5.75 -27.44
C PRO A 170 -3.76 -5.05 -27.70
N ILE A 171 -4.80 -5.81 -27.98
CA ILE A 171 -6.18 -5.36 -28.05
C ILE A 171 -6.96 -6.11 -26.95
N PRO A 172 -7.77 -5.42 -26.13
CA PRO A 172 -8.59 -6.08 -25.13
C PRO A 172 -9.47 -7.18 -25.76
N ARG A 173 -9.32 -8.39 -25.28
CA ARG A 173 -10.17 -9.53 -25.63
C ARG A 173 -10.36 -10.41 -24.40
N TYR A 174 -11.43 -11.15 -24.37
CA TYR A 174 -11.61 -12.16 -23.35
C TYR A 174 -10.56 -13.27 -23.54
N VAL A 175 -9.94 -13.67 -22.44
CA VAL A 175 -9.02 -14.82 -22.37
C VAL A 175 -9.55 -15.72 -21.27
N ASP A 176 -9.76 -16.98 -21.56
CA ASP A 176 -10.18 -17.96 -20.56
C ASP A 176 -9.11 -18.06 -19.45
N PRO A 177 -9.55 -18.14 -18.19
CA PRO A 177 -8.61 -18.43 -17.09
C PRO A 177 -7.91 -19.77 -17.30
N PRO A 178 -6.64 -19.89 -16.94
CA PRO A 178 -5.88 -21.13 -17.03
C PRO A 178 -6.43 -22.24 -16.15
#